data_f27285777f33a5b1bf24f55fde8da9ca
#
_entry.id   f27285777f33a5b1bf24f55fde8da9ca
#
_cell.length_a   1.000
_cell.length_b   1.000
_cell.length_c   1.000
_cell.angle_alpha   90.00
_cell.angle_beta   90.00
_cell.angle_gamma   90.00
#
_symmetry.space_group_name_H-M   'P 1'
#
loop_
_entity.id
_entity.type
_entity.pdbx_description
1 polymer ?
#
loop_
_entity_poly.entity_id
_entity_poly.type
_entity_poly.pdbx_seq_one_letter_code
_entity_poly.pdbx_strand_id
1 'polypeptide(L)'
;MIRRQGPPAAVSADNHRPQAPPAIEVAGLTRVFRVQGRRNADVTALNGVDLALPVGSFTALVGASGCGKSTFLQCIAGLDVPTAGTVQLLGTRTSSLRPRPAARFRARHVGFVFQDDNLVTSLSARDNVALPGRLRRRPLSRSAVDDALERVGLSEQTRHLPHQMSGGERQRVAIARVLASRPDIVFADEPTAALDVAAAATVLDWLAELAGGPGAVPGAVPTAPAPKPATVLMVTHDAAAAARAQHVLVMDAGRLVASLPGGDPAAVSDAVLSARGAGGLR
;
A
#
# COMPACT_ATOMS: atom_id res chain seq x y z
N MET A 1 34.53 52.35 -1.55
CA MET A 1 35.10 51.00 -1.20
C MET A 1 33.94 50.02 -1.01
N ILE A 2 33.59 49.27 -2.05
CA ILE A 2 32.49 48.29 -2.04
C ILE A 2 33.13 46.91 -1.84
N ARG A 3 32.87 46.27 -0.69
CA ARG A 3 33.29 44.90 -0.40
C ARG A 3 32.46 43.94 -1.27
N ARG A 4 33.11 43.22 -2.16
CA ARG A 4 32.54 42.07 -2.90
C ARG A 4 32.35 40.92 -1.92
N GLN A 5 31.12 40.48 -1.73
CA GLN A 5 30.78 39.24 -1.06
C GLN A 5 31.12 38.10 -2.01
N GLY A 6 31.89 37.14 -1.52
CA GLY A 6 32.24 35.93 -2.24
C GLY A 6 31.02 34.95 -2.34
N PRO A 7 31.08 33.98 -3.25
CA PRO A 7 29.99 33.02 -3.46
C PRO A 7 29.75 32.15 -2.22
N PRO A 8 28.49 31.73 -1.97
CA PRO A 8 28.18 30.84 -0.84
C PRO A 8 28.88 29.49 -1.03
N ALA A 9 29.39 28.98 0.09
CA ALA A 9 30.08 27.71 0.16
C ALA A 9 29.20 26.55 -0.35
N ALA A 10 29.80 25.70 -1.20
CA ALA A 10 29.22 24.46 -1.66
C ALA A 10 28.82 23.60 -0.46
N VAL A 11 27.55 23.19 -0.41
CA VAL A 11 27.05 22.19 0.53
C VAL A 11 27.77 20.90 0.21
N SER A 12 28.57 20.43 1.15
CA SER A 12 29.32 19.18 1.07
C SER A 12 28.41 18.00 0.75
N ALA A 13 28.76 17.31 -0.32
CA ALA A 13 28.25 15.98 -0.63
C ALA A 13 28.73 15.03 0.48
N ASP A 14 27.83 14.63 1.36
CA ASP A 14 28.15 13.68 2.41
C ASP A 14 27.34 12.39 2.25
N ASN A 15 28.09 11.28 2.26
CA ASN A 15 27.66 9.90 2.46
C ASN A 15 26.81 9.22 1.36
N HIS A 16 27.44 8.93 0.22
CA HIS A 16 27.00 7.84 -0.68
C HIS A 16 27.35 6.47 -0.06
N ARG A 17 26.63 6.06 1.01
CA ARG A 17 26.39 4.62 1.20
C ARG A 17 25.45 4.21 0.08
N PRO A 18 25.74 3.13 -0.69
CA PRO A 18 24.81 2.62 -1.68
C PRO A 18 23.51 2.25 -0.96
N GLN A 19 22.49 3.09 -1.07
CA GLN A 19 21.17 2.79 -0.55
C GLN A 19 20.65 1.60 -1.35
N ALA A 20 20.16 0.58 -0.63
CA ALA A 20 19.52 -0.55 -1.28
C ALA A 20 18.41 -0.03 -2.23
N PRO A 21 18.26 -0.64 -3.42
CA PRO A 21 17.25 -0.16 -4.37
C PRO A 21 15.86 -0.13 -3.72
N PRO A 22 15.04 0.88 -4.02
CA PRO A 22 13.70 1.01 -3.44
C PRO A 22 12.84 -0.19 -3.81
N ALA A 23 11.91 -0.56 -2.93
CA ALA A 23 10.93 -1.62 -3.21
C ALA A 23 9.91 -1.18 -4.25
N ILE A 24 9.54 0.11 -4.22
CA ILE A 24 8.60 0.74 -5.16
C ILE A 24 9.27 2.01 -5.68
N GLU A 25 9.39 2.11 -6.99
CA GLU A 25 9.89 3.31 -7.68
C GLU A 25 8.95 3.70 -8.81
N VAL A 26 8.56 4.95 -8.82
CA VAL A 26 7.59 5.52 -9.76
C VAL A 26 8.20 6.80 -10.34
N ALA A 27 8.19 6.94 -11.67
CA ALA A 27 8.70 8.13 -12.33
C ALA A 27 7.70 8.64 -13.37
N GLY A 28 7.27 9.91 -13.21
CA GLY A 28 6.40 10.64 -14.11
C GLY A 28 5.04 9.97 -14.35
N LEU A 29 4.49 9.25 -13.36
CA LEU A 29 3.29 8.44 -13.54
C LEU A 29 2.08 9.32 -13.85
N THR A 30 1.49 9.09 -15.01
CA THR A 30 0.34 9.84 -15.52
C THR A 30 -0.78 8.89 -15.92
N ARG A 31 -2.02 9.23 -15.54
CA ARG A 31 -3.21 8.49 -15.96
C ARG A 31 -4.30 9.45 -16.39
N VAL A 32 -4.69 9.34 -17.65
CA VAL A 32 -5.78 10.11 -18.25
C VAL A 32 -6.88 9.16 -18.69
N PHE A 33 -8.09 9.39 -18.26
CA PHE A 33 -9.29 8.69 -18.69
C PHE A 33 -9.98 9.49 -19.79
N ARG A 34 -10.15 8.88 -20.96
CA ARG A 34 -10.87 9.49 -22.08
C ARG A 34 -12.38 9.28 -21.90
N VAL A 35 -13.14 10.36 -21.97
CA VAL A 35 -14.59 10.32 -21.92
C VAL A 35 -15.11 10.27 -23.36
N GLN A 36 -15.72 9.13 -23.75
CA GLN A 36 -16.32 8.99 -25.06
C GLN A 36 -17.51 9.96 -25.26
N GLY A 37 -17.57 10.62 -26.40
CA GLY A 37 -18.72 11.44 -26.80
C GLY A 37 -18.64 12.93 -26.45
N ARG A 38 -17.61 13.42 -25.74
CA ARG A 38 -17.36 14.85 -25.53
C ARG A 38 -15.93 15.18 -25.94
N ARG A 39 -15.77 16.07 -26.94
CA ARG A 39 -14.46 16.69 -27.25
C ARG A 39 -14.01 17.48 -26.01
N ASN A 40 -12.79 17.23 -25.50
CA ASN A 40 -12.15 17.86 -24.35
C ASN A 40 -12.71 17.51 -22.95
N ALA A 41 -13.25 16.31 -22.75
CA ALA A 41 -13.69 15.85 -21.43
C ALA A 41 -12.73 14.81 -20.79
N ASP A 42 -11.45 14.79 -21.19
CA ASP A 42 -10.46 13.88 -20.61
C ASP A 42 -10.24 14.23 -19.13
N VAL A 43 -10.28 13.21 -18.26
CA VAL A 43 -10.05 13.35 -16.82
C VAL A 43 -8.64 12.89 -16.51
N THR A 44 -7.79 13.83 -16.09
CA THR A 44 -6.44 13.53 -15.62
C THR A 44 -6.51 13.10 -14.15
N ALA A 45 -6.46 11.80 -13.91
CA ALA A 45 -6.50 11.25 -12.55
C ALA A 45 -5.12 11.25 -11.86
N LEU A 46 -4.04 11.11 -12.65
CA LEU A 46 -2.65 11.21 -12.19
C LEU A 46 -1.87 12.12 -13.12
N ASN A 47 -1.03 12.98 -12.56
CA ASN A 47 -0.36 14.05 -13.27
C ASN A 47 1.13 14.14 -12.92
N GLY A 48 1.92 13.21 -13.46
CA GLY A 48 3.37 13.20 -13.31
C GLY A 48 3.81 12.90 -11.87
N VAL A 49 3.33 11.78 -11.30
CA VAL A 49 3.69 11.39 -9.92
C VAL A 49 5.05 10.70 -9.90
N ASP A 50 5.94 11.19 -9.02
CA ASP A 50 7.24 10.59 -8.70
C ASP A 50 7.23 10.09 -7.26
N LEU A 51 7.74 8.88 -7.01
CA LEU A 51 7.78 8.28 -5.68
C LEU A 51 8.85 7.19 -5.60
N ALA A 52 9.57 7.14 -4.48
CA ALA A 52 10.44 6.01 -4.14
C ALA A 52 10.18 5.58 -2.69
N LEU A 53 9.83 4.30 -2.48
CA LEU A 53 9.61 3.72 -1.16
C LEU A 53 10.67 2.68 -0.84
N PRO A 54 11.35 2.80 0.31
CA PRO A 54 12.35 1.83 0.74
C PRO A 54 11.74 0.44 1.02
N VAL A 55 12.57 -0.60 0.96
CA VAL A 55 12.19 -1.95 1.41
C VAL A 55 11.84 -1.92 2.90
N GLY A 56 10.72 -2.53 3.28
CA GLY A 56 10.30 -2.64 4.67
C GLY A 56 9.66 -1.35 5.24
N SER A 57 9.35 -0.36 4.41
CA SER A 57 8.65 0.84 4.87
C SER A 57 7.13 0.63 4.96
N PHE A 58 6.50 1.30 5.92
CA PHE A 58 5.05 1.47 5.98
C PHE A 58 4.71 2.92 5.65
N THR A 59 4.07 3.14 4.52
CA THR A 59 3.68 4.46 4.03
C THR A 59 2.18 4.53 3.84
N ALA A 60 1.56 5.63 4.29
CA ALA A 60 0.17 5.94 4.03
C ALA A 60 0.06 7.03 2.95
N LEU A 61 -0.92 6.90 2.05
CA LEU A 61 -1.30 7.90 1.07
C LEU A 61 -2.68 8.45 1.42
N VAL A 62 -2.75 9.72 1.74
CA VAL A 62 -3.99 10.41 2.11
C VAL A 62 -4.35 11.50 1.10
N GLY A 63 -5.58 11.98 1.15
CA GLY A 63 -6.07 13.07 0.31
C GLY A 63 -7.59 13.03 0.14
N ALA A 64 -8.14 14.03 -0.53
CA ALA A 64 -9.57 14.15 -0.77
C ALA A 64 -10.14 12.96 -1.57
N SER A 65 -11.44 12.71 -1.45
CA SER A 65 -12.13 11.78 -2.35
C SER A 65 -11.99 12.26 -3.79
N GLY A 66 -11.69 11.34 -4.71
CA GLY A 66 -11.49 11.65 -6.14
C GLY A 66 -10.15 12.28 -6.50
N CYS A 67 -9.20 12.53 -5.58
CA CYS A 67 -7.90 13.13 -5.90
C CYS A 67 -6.92 12.18 -6.64
N GLY A 68 -7.28 10.91 -6.88
CA GLY A 68 -6.48 9.96 -7.66
C GLY A 68 -5.83 8.81 -6.88
N LYS A 69 -6.03 8.69 -5.55
CA LYS A 69 -5.37 7.68 -4.69
C LYS A 69 -5.56 6.24 -5.16
N SER A 70 -6.80 5.80 -5.34
CA SER A 70 -7.08 4.41 -5.78
C SER A 70 -6.57 4.18 -7.21
N THR A 71 -6.65 5.17 -8.10
CA THR A 71 -6.05 5.10 -9.44
C THR A 71 -4.52 4.95 -9.35
N PHE A 72 -3.87 5.70 -8.46
CA PHE A 72 -2.45 5.58 -8.22
C PHE A 72 -2.09 4.18 -7.75
N LEU A 73 -2.77 3.67 -6.72
CA LEU A 73 -2.57 2.33 -6.20
C LEU A 73 -2.77 1.26 -7.28
N GLN A 74 -3.82 1.36 -8.10
CA GLN A 74 -4.09 0.43 -9.20
C GLN A 74 -3.00 0.45 -10.27
N CYS A 75 -2.51 1.63 -10.65
CA CYS A 75 -1.43 1.78 -11.63
C CYS A 75 -0.11 1.17 -11.13
N ILE A 76 0.31 1.48 -9.89
CA ILE A 76 1.57 0.97 -9.35
C ILE A 76 1.51 -0.54 -9.08
N ALA A 77 0.34 -1.05 -8.71
CA ALA A 77 0.09 -2.48 -8.54
C ALA A 77 0.00 -3.25 -9.87
N GLY A 78 -0.01 -2.54 -11.01
CA GLY A 78 -0.17 -3.12 -12.34
C GLY A 78 -1.54 -3.74 -12.57
N LEU A 79 -2.57 -3.21 -11.90
CA LEU A 79 -3.99 -3.55 -12.13
C LEU A 79 -4.61 -2.64 -13.19
N ASP A 80 -4.10 -1.41 -13.33
CA ASP A 80 -4.42 -0.50 -14.43
C ASP A 80 -3.15 -0.08 -15.17
N VAL A 81 -3.29 0.32 -16.43
CA VAL A 81 -2.18 0.69 -17.31
C VAL A 81 -2.03 2.22 -17.29
N PRO A 82 -0.90 2.78 -16.86
CA PRO A 82 -0.67 4.21 -16.91
C PRO A 82 -0.64 4.73 -18.35
N THR A 83 -1.04 5.98 -18.54
CA THR A 83 -0.96 6.66 -19.85
C THR A 83 0.49 7.03 -20.19
N ALA A 84 1.28 7.41 -19.16
CA ALA A 84 2.71 7.70 -19.28
C ALA A 84 3.43 7.44 -17.96
N GLY A 85 4.75 7.48 -17.98
CA GLY A 85 5.60 7.22 -16.83
C GLY A 85 5.97 5.74 -16.66
N THR A 86 6.69 5.46 -15.59
CA THR A 86 7.22 4.11 -15.32
C THR A 86 7.00 3.70 -13.88
N VAL A 87 6.78 2.41 -13.67
CA VAL A 87 6.70 1.77 -12.37
C VAL A 87 7.71 0.64 -12.30
N GLN A 88 8.53 0.64 -11.27
CA GLN A 88 9.42 -0.46 -10.93
C GLN A 88 9.04 -1.00 -9.54
N LEU A 89 8.89 -2.30 -9.42
CA LEU A 89 8.70 -3.00 -8.16
C LEU A 89 9.84 -3.97 -7.97
N LEU A 90 10.54 -3.87 -6.84
CA LEU A 90 11.71 -4.72 -6.53
C LEU A 90 12.75 -4.72 -7.67
N GLY A 91 13.02 -3.57 -8.28
CA GLY A 91 13.92 -3.41 -9.42
C GLY A 91 13.38 -3.93 -10.76
N THR A 92 12.19 -4.50 -10.80
CA THR A 92 11.55 -4.96 -12.04
C THR A 92 10.62 -3.89 -12.60
N ARG A 93 10.82 -3.47 -13.85
CA ARG A 93 9.94 -2.50 -14.53
C ARG A 93 8.60 -3.16 -14.88
N THR A 94 7.64 -3.10 -13.95
CA THR A 94 6.35 -3.78 -14.07
C THR A 94 5.42 -3.13 -15.06
N SER A 95 5.51 -1.80 -15.27
CA SER A 95 4.71 -1.05 -16.24
C SER A 95 4.94 -1.47 -17.70
N SER A 96 6.04 -2.15 -18.02
CA SER A 96 6.36 -2.65 -19.37
C SER A 96 6.07 -4.14 -19.55
N LEU A 97 5.63 -4.84 -18.51
CA LEU A 97 5.37 -6.27 -18.59
C LEU A 97 4.08 -6.55 -19.37
N ARG A 98 4.11 -7.62 -20.19
CA ARG A 98 2.91 -8.18 -20.79
C ARG A 98 1.99 -8.77 -19.72
N PRO A 99 0.66 -8.95 -19.99
CA PRO A 99 -0.31 -9.36 -18.95
C PRO A 99 0.07 -10.63 -18.19
N ARG A 100 0.54 -11.69 -18.86
CA ARG A 100 0.93 -12.96 -18.21
C ARG A 100 2.16 -12.82 -17.30
N PRO A 101 3.30 -12.23 -17.72
CA PRO A 101 4.42 -11.90 -16.83
C PRO A 101 4.01 -11.01 -15.65
N ALA A 102 3.21 -9.96 -15.88
CA ALA A 102 2.72 -9.06 -14.84
C ALA A 102 1.89 -9.82 -13.78
N ALA A 103 0.97 -10.68 -14.20
CA ALA A 103 0.18 -11.51 -13.31
C ALA A 103 1.05 -12.49 -12.48
N ARG A 104 2.07 -13.09 -13.08
CA ARG A 104 3.03 -13.94 -12.36
C ARG A 104 3.85 -13.17 -11.34
N PHE A 105 4.28 -11.95 -11.70
CA PHE A 105 5.01 -11.08 -10.79
C PHE A 105 4.13 -10.71 -9.58
N ARG A 106 2.90 -10.22 -9.83
CA ARG A 106 1.94 -9.92 -8.75
C ARG A 106 1.67 -11.12 -7.86
N ALA A 107 1.35 -12.27 -8.46
CA ALA A 107 1.10 -13.49 -7.70
C ALA A 107 2.27 -13.86 -6.77
N ARG A 108 3.52 -13.55 -7.13
CA ARG A 108 4.71 -13.91 -6.36
C ARG A 108 5.07 -12.89 -5.30
N HIS A 109 4.95 -11.59 -5.60
CA HIS A 109 5.56 -10.53 -4.82
C HIS A 109 4.57 -9.57 -4.17
N VAL A 110 3.29 -9.56 -4.61
CA VAL A 110 2.32 -8.54 -4.18
C VAL A 110 1.17 -9.17 -3.43
N GLY A 111 0.83 -8.60 -2.27
CA GLY A 111 -0.39 -8.83 -1.51
C GLY A 111 -1.33 -7.65 -1.65
N PHE A 112 -2.64 -7.93 -1.62
CA PHE A 112 -3.67 -6.91 -1.67
C PHE A 112 -4.64 -7.04 -0.51
N VAL A 113 -4.95 -5.91 0.12
CA VAL A 113 -6.10 -5.72 1.00
C VAL A 113 -6.94 -4.63 0.35
N PHE A 114 -8.11 -4.98 -0.17
CA PHE A 114 -9.02 -4.04 -0.82
C PHE A 114 -10.10 -3.56 0.16
N GLN A 115 -10.74 -2.45 -0.15
CA GLN A 115 -11.90 -1.94 0.57
C GLN A 115 -13.05 -2.96 0.56
N ASP A 116 -13.35 -3.51 -0.62
CA ASP A 116 -14.17 -4.72 -0.76
C ASP A 116 -13.26 -5.92 -0.53
N ASP A 117 -13.63 -6.83 0.35
CA ASP A 117 -12.81 -7.97 0.79
C ASP A 117 -12.24 -8.83 -0.35
N ASN A 118 -12.85 -8.75 -1.53
CA ASN A 118 -12.44 -9.40 -2.77
C ASN A 118 -12.13 -10.90 -2.59
N LEU A 119 -13.01 -11.58 -1.83
CA LEU A 119 -12.95 -13.02 -1.63
C LEU A 119 -13.63 -13.75 -2.77
N VAL A 120 -13.11 -14.93 -3.10
CA VAL A 120 -13.77 -15.84 -4.03
C VAL A 120 -14.96 -16.48 -3.31
N THR A 121 -16.18 -16.14 -3.71
CA THR A 121 -17.44 -16.47 -3.02
C THR A 121 -17.72 -17.97 -2.92
N SER A 122 -17.17 -18.78 -3.84
CA SER A 122 -17.30 -20.23 -3.85
C SER A 122 -16.23 -20.96 -3.04
N LEU A 123 -15.27 -20.25 -2.45
CA LEU A 123 -14.21 -20.81 -1.62
C LEU A 123 -14.47 -20.52 -0.15
N SER A 124 -14.12 -21.48 0.73
CA SER A 124 -14.13 -21.27 2.16
C SER A 124 -13.11 -20.21 2.60
N ALA A 125 -13.20 -19.72 3.85
CA ALA A 125 -12.20 -18.82 4.43
C ALA A 125 -10.78 -19.41 4.30
N ARG A 126 -10.61 -20.69 4.67
CA ARG A 126 -9.34 -21.42 4.53
C ARG A 126 -8.84 -21.44 3.08
N ASP A 127 -9.71 -21.75 2.12
CA ASP A 127 -9.32 -21.83 0.72
C ASP A 127 -8.99 -20.47 0.13
N ASN A 128 -9.68 -19.40 0.55
CA ASN A 128 -9.34 -18.04 0.19
C ASN A 128 -7.96 -17.63 0.71
N VAL A 129 -7.61 -18.00 1.95
CA VAL A 129 -6.28 -17.75 2.52
C VAL A 129 -5.21 -18.56 1.79
N ALA A 130 -5.49 -19.81 1.41
CA ALA A 130 -4.57 -20.68 0.69
C ALA A 130 -4.37 -20.32 -0.79
N LEU A 131 -5.30 -19.54 -1.37
CA LEU A 131 -5.36 -19.25 -2.81
C LEU A 131 -4.06 -18.66 -3.39
N PRO A 132 -3.38 -17.68 -2.77
CA PRO A 132 -2.13 -17.13 -3.31
C PRO A 132 -1.04 -18.21 -3.49
N GLY A 133 -0.91 -19.13 -2.54
CA GLY A 133 0.04 -20.25 -2.64
C GLY A 133 -0.26 -21.17 -3.82
N ARG A 134 -1.55 -21.47 -4.06
CA ARG A 134 -1.99 -22.27 -5.21
C ARG A 134 -1.67 -21.58 -6.54
N LEU A 135 -1.93 -20.26 -6.64
CA LEU A 135 -1.64 -19.47 -7.84
C LEU A 135 -0.14 -19.37 -8.15
N ARG A 136 0.70 -19.35 -7.11
CA ARG A 136 2.17 -19.39 -7.23
C ARG A 136 2.72 -20.77 -7.59
N ARG A 137 1.90 -21.82 -7.60
CA ARG A 137 2.33 -23.24 -7.63
C ARG A 137 3.28 -23.61 -6.47
N ARG A 138 3.15 -22.95 -5.35
CA ARG A 138 3.83 -23.21 -4.07
C ARG A 138 2.76 -23.19 -2.97
N PRO A 139 2.00 -24.29 -2.80
CA PRO A 139 0.95 -24.34 -1.79
C PRO A 139 1.48 -23.98 -0.41
N LEU A 140 0.71 -23.20 0.33
CA LEU A 140 0.97 -22.95 1.74
C LEU A 140 0.71 -24.23 2.53
N SER A 141 1.47 -24.43 3.61
CA SER A 141 1.16 -25.53 4.52
C SER A 141 -0.19 -25.29 5.19
N ARG A 142 -0.84 -26.38 5.58
CA ARG A 142 -2.12 -26.28 6.30
C ARG A 142 -1.95 -25.49 7.60
N SER A 143 -0.87 -25.76 8.35
CA SER A 143 -0.56 -25.01 9.57
C SER A 143 -0.43 -23.50 9.31
N ALA A 144 0.33 -23.08 8.30
CA ALA A 144 0.48 -21.65 7.99
C ALA A 144 -0.84 -20.95 7.66
N VAL A 145 -1.79 -21.66 7.05
CA VAL A 145 -3.13 -21.13 6.77
C VAL A 145 -3.96 -21.06 8.06
N ASP A 146 -3.90 -22.11 8.88
CA ASP A 146 -4.64 -22.18 10.14
C ASP A 146 -4.11 -21.15 11.14
N ASP A 147 -2.78 -21.03 11.29
CA ASP A 147 -2.12 -20.03 12.12
C ASP A 147 -2.52 -18.59 11.71
N ALA A 148 -2.62 -18.33 10.40
CA ALA A 148 -3.05 -17.02 9.91
C ALA A 148 -4.53 -16.72 10.22
N LEU A 149 -5.41 -17.72 10.15
CA LEU A 149 -6.82 -17.58 10.51
C LEU A 149 -7.00 -17.42 12.02
N GLU A 150 -6.27 -18.19 12.83
CA GLU A 150 -6.25 -18.07 14.28
C GLU A 150 -5.81 -16.67 14.70
N ARG A 151 -4.76 -16.15 14.10
CA ARG A 151 -4.20 -14.83 14.37
C ARG A 151 -5.20 -13.71 14.15
N VAL A 152 -6.12 -13.84 13.20
CA VAL A 152 -7.20 -12.88 12.95
C VAL A 152 -8.50 -13.23 13.68
N GLY A 153 -8.48 -14.22 14.59
CA GLY A 153 -9.63 -14.64 15.39
C GLY A 153 -10.72 -15.35 14.61
N LEU A 154 -10.34 -16.16 13.60
CA LEU A 154 -11.26 -16.90 12.72
C LEU A 154 -11.04 -18.42 12.73
N SER A 155 -10.57 -18.97 13.86
CA SER A 155 -10.31 -20.41 14.00
C SER A 155 -11.56 -21.28 13.75
N GLU A 156 -12.73 -20.81 14.16
CA GLU A 156 -13.99 -21.54 14.02
C GLU A 156 -14.63 -21.35 12.61
N GLN A 157 -14.37 -20.22 11.96
CA GLN A 157 -14.94 -19.84 10.65
C GLN A 157 -14.16 -20.41 9.46
N THR A 158 -13.17 -21.25 9.68
CA THR A 158 -12.27 -21.74 8.63
C THR A 158 -12.97 -22.39 7.43
N ARG A 159 -14.15 -22.98 7.65
CA ARG A 159 -14.97 -23.65 6.62
C ARG A 159 -16.12 -22.78 6.08
N HIS A 160 -16.38 -21.60 6.68
CA HIS A 160 -17.44 -20.72 6.23
C HIS A 160 -17.14 -20.16 4.84
N LEU A 161 -18.19 -20.03 4.03
CA LEU A 161 -18.16 -19.31 2.77
C LEU A 161 -18.39 -17.80 3.02
N PRO A 162 -17.93 -16.91 2.14
CA PRO A 162 -18.07 -15.46 2.35
C PRO A 162 -19.47 -14.97 2.66
N HIS A 163 -20.51 -15.58 2.09
CA HIS A 163 -21.92 -15.20 2.36
C HIS A 163 -22.40 -15.62 3.77
N GLN A 164 -21.67 -16.47 4.47
CA GLN A 164 -21.96 -16.89 5.85
C GLN A 164 -21.20 -16.06 6.88
N MET A 165 -20.43 -15.06 6.44
CA MET A 165 -19.54 -14.25 7.26
C MET A 165 -20.01 -12.79 7.28
N SER A 166 -19.82 -12.12 8.42
CA SER A 166 -19.97 -10.67 8.52
C SER A 166 -18.94 -9.92 7.66
N GLY A 167 -19.17 -8.64 7.37
CA GLY A 167 -18.21 -7.80 6.63
C GLY A 167 -16.83 -7.75 7.29
N GLY A 168 -16.80 -7.60 8.62
CA GLY A 168 -15.55 -7.59 9.38
C GLY A 168 -14.81 -8.94 9.36
N GLU A 169 -15.53 -10.07 9.39
CA GLU A 169 -14.91 -11.40 9.25
C GLU A 169 -14.31 -11.58 7.85
N ARG A 170 -15.05 -11.19 6.80
CA ARG A 170 -14.51 -11.25 5.43
C ARG A 170 -13.25 -10.40 5.28
N GLN A 171 -13.23 -9.18 5.84
CA GLN A 171 -12.04 -8.32 5.83
C GLN A 171 -10.86 -9.00 6.56
N ARG A 172 -11.11 -9.65 7.71
CA ARG A 172 -10.07 -10.40 8.42
C ARG A 172 -9.56 -11.60 7.62
N VAL A 173 -10.40 -12.28 6.83
CA VAL A 173 -9.94 -13.32 5.89
C VAL A 173 -9.02 -12.74 4.82
N ALA A 174 -9.34 -11.55 4.26
CA ALA A 174 -8.49 -10.89 3.29
C ALA A 174 -7.11 -10.54 3.87
N ILE A 175 -7.06 -10.15 5.14
CA ILE A 175 -5.80 -9.89 5.86
C ILE A 175 -5.04 -11.19 6.14
N ALA A 176 -5.73 -12.24 6.64
CA ALA A 176 -5.12 -13.56 6.85
C ALA A 176 -4.47 -14.10 5.57
N ARG A 177 -5.07 -13.85 4.40
CA ARG A 177 -4.51 -14.17 3.09
C ARG A 177 -3.15 -13.50 2.85
N VAL A 178 -2.98 -12.24 3.25
CA VAL A 178 -1.72 -11.51 3.15
C VAL A 178 -0.71 -12.03 4.18
N LEU A 179 -1.12 -12.21 5.43
CA LEU A 179 -0.27 -12.73 6.51
C LEU A 179 0.30 -14.12 6.18
N ALA A 180 -0.55 -15.06 5.70
CA ALA A 180 -0.13 -16.40 5.32
C ALA A 180 0.81 -16.41 4.12
N SER A 181 0.56 -15.52 3.13
CA SER A 181 1.31 -15.52 1.87
C SER A 181 2.64 -14.78 1.94
N ARG A 182 2.85 -13.92 2.94
CA ARG A 182 4.07 -13.12 3.18
C ARG A 182 4.65 -12.52 1.89
N PRO A 183 3.93 -11.61 1.24
CA PRO A 183 4.42 -10.96 0.03
C PRO A 183 5.56 -9.98 0.34
N ASP A 184 6.34 -9.59 -0.67
CA ASP A 184 7.38 -8.56 -0.52
C ASP A 184 6.79 -7.14 -0.47
N ILE A 185 5.62 -6.93 -1.11
CA ILE A 185 4.90 -5.64 -1.16
C ILE A 185 3.44 -5.88 -0.81
N VAL A 186 2.86 -5.01 0.02
CA VAL A 186 1.43 -5.00 0.36
C VAL A 186 0.81 -3.67 -0.08
N PHE A 187 -0.22 -3.75 -0.90
CA PHE A 187 -1.09 -2.63 -1.22
C PHE A 187 -2.40 -2.76 -0.45
N ALA A 188 -2.74 -1.76 0.35
CA ALA A 188 -3.98 -1.72 1.12
C ALA A 188 -4.81 -0.49 0.72
N ASP A 189 -6.00 -0.72 0.19
CA ASP A 189 -6.95 0.34 -0.20
C ASP A 189 -8.08 0.37 0.82
N GLU A 190 -8.13 1.42 1.66
CA GLU A 190 -9.11 1.64 2.74
C GLU A 190 -9.31 0.39 3.64
N PRO A 191 -8.23 -0.21 4.19
CA PRO A 191 -8.30 -1.52 4.84
C PRO A 191 -9.14 -1.56 6.12
N THR A 192 -9.53 -0.41 6.65
CA THR A 192 -10.27 -0.25 7.91
C THR A 192 -11.68 0.33 7.74
N ALA A 193 -12.10 0.66 6.50
CA ALA A 193 -13.35 1.40 6.25
C ALA A 193 -14.63 0.68 6.72
N ALA A 194 -14.62 -0.65 6.79
CA ALA A 194 -15.80 -1.46 7.19
C ALA A 194 -15.69 -2.01 8.62
N LEU A 195 -14.74 -1.51 9.43
CA LEU A 195 -14.42 -2.04 10.75
C LEU A 195 -14.73 -1.04 11.86
N ASP A 196 -15.05 -1.55 13.04
CA ASP A 196 -15.08 -0.75 14.26
C ASP A 196 -13.65 -0.32 14.68
N VAL A 197 -13.57 0.62 15.62
CA VAL A 197 -12.28 1.24 16.04
C VAL A 197 -11.29 0.20 16.56
N ALA A 198 -11.73 -0.82 17.31
CA ALA A 198 -10.84 -1.83 17.88
C ALA A 198 -10.33 -2.79 16.81
N ALA A 199 -11.20 -3.24 15.91
CA ALA A 199 -10.83 -4.08 14.78
C ALA A 199 -9.92 -3.33 13.80
N ALA A 200 -10.20 -2.04 13.54
CA ALA A 200 -9.35 -1.18 12.72
C ALA A 200 -7.94 -1.05 13.28
N ALA A 201 -7.79 -0.79 14.59
CA ALA A 201 -6.50 -0.72 15.25
C ALA A 201 -5.71 -2.02 15.08
N THR A 202 -6.36 -3.17 15.28
CA THR A 202 -5.75 -4.49 15.11
C THR A 202 -5.24 -4.72 13.69
N VAL A 203 -6.02 -4.33 12.67
CA VAL A 203 -5.60 -4.42 11.26
C VAL A 203 -4.38 -3.56 10.97
N LEU A 204 -4.35 -2.34 11.49
CA LEU A 204 -3.20 -1.44 11.33
C LEU A 204 -1.94 -1.98 12.01
N ASP A 205 -2.10 -2.62 13.18
CA ASP A 205 -0.99 -3.30 13.87
C ASP A 205 -0.41 -4.45 13.03
N TRP A 206 -1.26 -5.26 12.39
CA TRP A 206 -0.78 -6.31 11.49
C TRP A 206 -0.06 -5.75 10.25
N LEU A 207 -0.54 -4.64 9.67
CA LEU A 207 0.13 -3.98 8.55
C LEU A 207 1.49 -3.40 8.97
N ALA A 208 1.57 -2.78 10.16
CA ALA A 208 2.82 -2.27 10.71
C ALA A 208 3.83 -3.40 10.99
N GLU A 209 3.36 -4.53 11.53
CA GLU A 209 4.19 -5.71 11.77
C GLU A 209 4.75 -6.31 10.48
N LEU A 210 3.94 -6.39 9.41
CA LEU A 210 4.41 -6.84 8.10
C LEU A 210 5.57 -5.97 7.58
N ALA A 211 5.56 -4.67 7.88
CA ALA A 211 6.63 -3.75 7.52
C ALA A 211 7.83 -3.76 8.49
N GLY A 212 7.88 -4.70 9.44
CA GLY A 212 8.97 -4.78 10.41
C GLY A 212 8.93 -3.69 11.48
N GLY A 213 7.76 -3.06 11.68
CA GLY A 213 7.51 -2.10 12.76
C GLY A 213 7.55 -2.75 14.15
N PRO A 214 7.54 -1.96 15.26
CA PRO A 214 7.65 -2.41 16.65
C PRO A 214 6.39 -3.11 17.17
N GLY A 215 5.80 -3.99 16.40
CA GLY A 215 4.66 -4.85 16.75
C GLY A 215 5.03 -6.30 16.96
N ALA A 216 6.30 -6.66 16.95
CA ALA A 216 6.74 -7.99 17.35
C ALA A 216 6.37 -8.18 18.82
N VAL A 217 5.46 -9.14 19.09
CA VAL A 217 4.98 -9.49 20.44
C VAL A 217 6.18 -9.61 21.39
N PRO A 218 6.25 -8.80 22.49
CA PRO A 218 7.32 -8.93 23.46
C PRO A 218 7.23 -10.34 24.07
N GLY A 219 8.27 -11.16 23.86
CA GLY A 219 8.37 -12.49 24.46
C GLY A 219 8.35 -13.67 23.47
N ALA A 220 8.13 -13.47 22.20
CA ALA A 220 8.34 -14.53 21.20
C ALA A 220 9.84 -14.75 21.01
N VAL A 221 10.36 -15.84 21.54
CA VAL A 221 11.72 -16.31 21.26
C VAL A 221 11.80 -16.60 19.77
N PRO A 222 12.74 -15.96 19.00
CA PRO A 222 12.88 -16.21 17.59
C PRO A 222 13.39 -17.62 17.37
N THR A 223 12.53 -18.58 17.08
CA THR A 223 12.91 -19.94 16.71
C THR A 223 13.29 -20.08 15.24
N ALA A 224 13.24 -18.97 14.48
CA ALA A 224 13.66 -18.89 13.08
C ALA A 224 14.17 -17.48 12.76
N PRO A 225 14.99 -17.26 11.71
CA PRO A 225 15.40 -15.94 11.27
C PRO A 225 14.15 -15.10 11.01
N ALA A 226 14.16 -13.86 11.51
CA ALA A 226 13.03 -12.92 11.38
C ALA A 226 12.60 -12.83 9.90
N PRO A 227 11.31 -12.94 9.60
CA PRO A 227 10.85 -12.85 8.23
C PRO A 227 11.23 -11.49 7.63
N LYS A 228 11.61 -11.49 6.35
CA LYS A 228 11.93 -10.27 5.62
C LYS A 228 10.72 -9.31 5.68
N PRO A 229 10.93 -8.04 6.10
CA PRO A 229 9.83 -7.09 6.16
C PRO A 229 9.25 -6.81 4.77
N ALA A 230 7.93 -6.73 4.68
CA ALA A 230 7.23 -6.30 3.49
C ALA A 230 7.23 -4.77 3.39
N THR A 231 7.18 -4.23 2.18
CA THR A 231 6.90 -2.79 1.98
C THR A 231 5.39 -2.61 1.89
N VAL A 232 4.82 -1.78 2.76
CA VAL A 232 3.38 -1.54 2.84
C VAL A 232 3.06 -0.14 2.34
N LEU A 233 2.16 -0.05 1.36
CA LEU A 233 1.53 1.20 0.95
C LEU A 233 0.03 1.10 1.20
N MET A 234 -0.46 1.91 2.12
CA MET A 234 -1.86 2.02 2.49
C MET A 234 -2.46 3.31 1.92
N VAL A 235 -3.61 3.20 1.29
CA VAL A 235 -4.44 4.34 0.90
C VAL A 235 -5.57 4.47 1.91
N THR A 236 -5.78 5.67 2.45
CA THR A 236 -6.89 5.94 3.36
C THR A 236 -7.29 7.41 3.33
N HIS A 237 -8.51 7.71 3.76
CA HIS A 237 -8.98 9.06 4.05
C HIS A 237 -8.99 9.37 5.56
N ASP A 238 -8.71 8.37 6.40
CA ASP A 238 -8.66 8.49 7.85
C ASP A 238 -7.27 8.91 8.31
N ALA A 239 -7.16 10.10 8.91
CA ALA A 239 -5.91 10.65 9.43
C ALA A 239 -5.36 9.84 10.60
N ALA A 240 -6.22 9.26 11.44
CA ALA A 240 -5.78 8.43 12.57
C ALA A 240 -5.17 7.11 12.08
N ALA A 241 -5.77 6.49 11.06
CA ALA A 241 -5.21 5.32 10.41
C ALA A 241 -3.88 5.65 9.71
N ALA A 242 -3.82 6.77 9.00
CA ALA A 242 -2.60 7.21 8.29
C ALA A 242 -1.44 7.50 9.23
N ALA A 243 -1.71 8.09 10.40
CA ALA A 243 -0.70 8.39 11.42
C ALA A 243 -0.01 7.13 11.99
N ARG A 244 -0.58 5.94 11.80
CA ARG A 244 0.06 4.66 12.17
C ARG A 244 1.21 4.28 11.24
N ALA A 245 1.28 4.84 10.05
CA ALA A 245 2.38 4.63 9.12
C ALA A 245 3.65 5.40 9.56
N GLN A 246 4.82 4.97 9.08
CA GLN A 246 6.09 5.67 9.33
C GLN A 246 6.15 7.00 8.55
N HIS A 247 5.56 7.01 7.35
CA HIS A 247 5.51 8.16 6.47
C HIS A 247 4.09 8.34 5.92
N VAL A 248 3.68 9.59 5.79
CA VAL A 248 2.40 9.96 5.20
C VAL A 248 2.64 10.85 3.99
N LEU A 249 2.05 10.47 2.87
CA LEU A 249 2.05 11.23 1.63
C LEU A 249 0.67 11.84 1.43
N VAL A 250 0.62 13.11 1.03
CA VAL A 250 -0.64 13.79 0.73
C VAL A 250 -0.77 13.94 -0.77
N MET A 251 -1.90 13.47 -1.31
CA MET A 251 -2.23 13.61 -2.74
C MET A 251 -3.37 14.61 -2.92
N ASP A 252 -3.20 15.51 -3.87
CA ASP A 252 -4.24 16.39 -4.35
C ASP A 252 -4.17 16.53 -5.89
N ALA A 253 -5.33 16.55 -6.55
CA ALA A 253 -5.46 16.69 -8.00
C ALA A 253 -4.47 15.83 -8.82
N GLY A 254 -4.29 14.58 -8.42
CA GLY A 254 -3.42 13.61 -9.10
C GLY A 254 -1.92 13.84 -8.89
N ARG A 255 -1.50 14.65 -7.92
CA ARG A 255 -0.10 14.95 -7.60
C ARG A 255 0.19 14.66 -6.13
N LEU A 256 1.42 14.27 -5.80
CA LEU A 256 1.91 14.30 -4.43
C LEU A 256 2.27 15.76 -4.09
N VAL A 257 1.65 16.32 -3.05
CA VAL A 257 1.78 17.73 -2.68
C VAL A 257 2.48 17.92 -1.34
N ALA A 258 2.50 16.91 -0.48
CA ALA A 258 3.24 16.95 0.79
C ALA A 258 3.69 15.55 1.21
N SER A 259 4.71 15.51 2.06
CA SER A 259 5.20 14.33 2.75
C SER A 259 5.54 14.71 4.19
N LEU A 260 5.10 13.90 5.15
CA LEU A 260 5.33 14.14 6.57
C LEU A 260 5.55 12.81 7.30
N PRO A 261 6.21 12.83 8.49
CA PRO A 261 6.30 11.65 9.33
C PRO A 261 4.92 11.27 9.87
N GLY A 262 4.72 9.98 10.15
CA GLY A 262 3.54 9.51 10.87
C GLY A 262 3.57 9.88 12.36
N GLY A 263 2.58 9.39 13.11
CA GLY A 263 2.50 9.54 14.56
C GLY A 263 1.51 10.61 15.04
N ASP A 264 1.26 11.67 14.27
CA ASP A 264 0.34 12.76 14.66
C ASP A 264 -0.86 12.87 13.69
N PRO A 265 -2.06 12.41 14.10
CA PRO A 265 -3.27 12.55 13.28
C PRO A 265 -3.68 14.00 12.99
N ALA A 266 -3.39 14.94 13.91
CA ALA A 266 -3.74 16.35 13.71
C ALA A 266 -2.87 16.95 12.60
N ALA A 267 -1.55 16.71 12.62
CA ALA A 267 -0.65 17.14 11.56
C ALA A 267 -1.04 16.55 10.19
N VAL A 268 -1.50 15.29 10.13
CA VAL A 268 -1.99 14.67 8.88
C VAL A 268 -3.26 15.39 8.40
N SER A 269 -4.21 15.69 9.29
CA SER A 269 -5.44 16.38 8.94
C SER A 269 -5.15 17.79 8.41
N ASP A 270 -4.28 18.55 9.08
CA ASP A 270 -3.89 19.90 8.68
C ASP A 270 -3.19 19.91 7.32
N ALA A 271 -2.33 18.94 7.05
CA ALA A 271 -1.67 18.79 5.76
C ALA A 271 -2.68 18.52 4.62
N VAL A 272 -3.69 17.67 4.85
CA VAL A 272 -4.76 17.42 3.87
C VAL A 272 -5.61 18.65 3.63
N LEU A 273 -5.97 19.42 4.69
CA LEU A 273 -6.74 20.65 4.56
C LEU A 273 -5.96 21.74 3.82
N SER A 274 -4.68 21.91 4.13
CA SER A 274 -3.79 22.86 3.47
C SER A 274 -3.62 22.58 1.97
N ALA A 275 -3.53 21.29 1.61
CA ALA A 275 -3.45 20.86 0.22
C ALA A 275 -4.69 21.26 -0.58
N ARG A 276 -5.90 21.14 0.00
CA ARG A 276 -7.17 21.56 -0.62
C ARG A 276 -7.25 23.07 -0.83
N GLY A 277 -6.74 23.87 0.13
CA GLY A 277 -6.76 25.32 0.07
C GLY A 277 -5.87 25.87 -1.05
N ALA A 278 -4.73 25.23 -1.31
CA ALA A 278 -3.81 25.60 -2.38
C ALA A 278 -4.35 25.29 -3.80
N GLY A 279 -5.21 24.27 -3.94
CA GLY A 279 -5.84 23.88 -5.22
C GLY A 279 -7.06 24.71 -5.60
N GLY A 280 -7.71 25.38 -4.66
CA GLY A 280 -8.94 26.15 -4.88
C GLY A 280 -8.76 27.56 -5.48
N LEU A 281 -7.54 27.98 -5.76
CA LEU A 281 -7.20 29.29 -6.31
C LEU A 281 -6.73 29.25 -7.79
N ARG A 282 -7.06 28.19 -8.53
CA ARG A 282 -6.72 28.09 -9.97
C ARG A 282 -7.95 27.88 -10.83
#